data_5e9beafa21a7bd7e4160484a77d67b3c
#
_entry.id   5e9beafa21a7bd7e4160484a77d67b3c
#
_cell.length_a   1.000
_cell.length_b   1.000
_cell.length_c   1.000
_cell.angle_alpha   90.00
_cell.angle_beta   90.00
_cell.angle_gamma   90.00
#
_symmetry.space_group_name_H-M   'P 1'
#
loop_
_entity.id
_entity.type
_entity.pdbx_description
1 polymer ?
#
loop_
_entity_poly.entity_id
_entity_poly.type
_entity_poly.pdbx_seq_one_letter_code
_entity_poly.pdbx_strand_id
1 'polypeptide(L)'
;WPAAHYAQVARGLCQAGHAVGLIGLRDDAQLARDIQRQIASEWCVDLTGYTRSIRELLMLFHGADLLITNDGGPGHFASLTPIRTMVFFGPETGRLYGPLGPRAQVLELGLACSPCLSAYNHRETFCDGDNQCLKRIPADPVLADALTALKSPAESSALGARR
;
A
#
# COMPACT_ATOMS: atom_id res chain seq x y z
N TRP A 1 -5.84 -4.95 -4.87
CA TRP A 1 -5.22 -6.21 -4.49
C TRP A 1 -6.11 -6.95 -3.50
N PRO A 2 -6.22 -8.31 -3.56
CA PRO A 2 -7.16 -9.06 -2.73
C PRO A 2 -6.87 -8.97 -1.23
N ALA A 3 -7.94 -8.94 -0.42
CA ALA A 3 -7.85 -8.92 1.05
C ALA A 3 -7.05 -10.12 1.60
N ALA A 4 -7.21 -11.30 1.00
CA ALA A 4 -6.47 -12.50 1.40
C ALA A 4 -4.95 -12.35 1.22
N HIS A 5 -4.51 -11.66 0.17
CA HIS A 5 -3.09 -11.38 -0.06
C HIS A 5 -2.55 -10.35 0.96
N TYR A 6 -3.34 -9.31 1.28
CA TYR A 6 -3.00 -8.39 2.37
C TYR A 6 -2.85 -9.13 3.69
N ALA A 7 -3.79 -10.03 4.01
CA ALA A 7 -3.71 -10.85 5.22
C ALA A 7 -2.47 -11.75 5.26
N GLN A 8 -2.09 -12.34 4.12
CA GLN A 8 -0.89 -13.18 4.01
C GLN A 8 0.38 -12.36 4.26
N VAL A 9 0.53 -11.19 3.62
CA VAL A 9 1.69 -10.31 3.81
C VAL A 9 1.75 -9.79 5.24
N ALA A 10 0.63 -9.31 5.78
CA ALA A 10 0.56 -8.79 7.15
C ALA A 10 0.92 -9.87 8.19
N ARG A 11 0.45 -11.11 7.99
CA ARG A 11 0.84 -12.25 8.84
C ARG A 11 2.34 -12.49 8.79
N GLY A 12 2.94 -12.51 7.59
CA GLY A 12 4.39 -12.69 7.43
C GLY A 12 5.20 -11.57 8.09
N LEU A 13 4.74 -10.33 8.01
CA LEU A 13 5.36 -9.19 8.69
C LEU A 13 5.26 -9.32 10.22
N CYS A 14 4.09 -9.70 10.76
CA CYS A 14 3.93 -9.95 12.19
C CYS A 14 4.84 -11.08 12.68
N GLN A 15 4.96 -12.16 11.92
CA GLN A 15 5.87 -13.29 12.23
C GLN A 15 7.34 -12.88 12.22
N ALA A 16 7.69 -11.87 11.41
CA ALA A 16 9.03 -11.30 11.37
C ALA A 16 9.28 -10.24 12.47
N GLY A 17 8.30 -10.00 13.37
CA GLY A 17 8.43 -9.07 14.51
C GLY A 17 8.04 -7.63 14.20
N HIS A 18 7.35 -7.37 13.09
CA HIS A 18 6.86 -6.05 12.75
C HIS A 18 5.40 -5.86 13.20
N ALA A 19 5.08 -4.66 13.75
CA ALA A 19 3.71 -4.27 14.01
C ALA A 19 3.04 -3.84 12.69
N VAL A 20 1.78 -4.23 12.49
CA VAL A 20 0.99 -3.92 11.29
C VAL A 20 -0.27 -3.17 11.68
N GLY A 21 -0.49 -1.99 11.10
CA GLY A 21 -1.73 -1.24 11.20
C GLY A 21 -2.58 -1.40 9.94
N LEU A 22 -3.82 -1.85 10.07
CA LEU A 22 -4.79 -1.86 8.98
C LEU A 22 -5.48 -0.50 8.94
N ILE A 23 -5.28 0.26 7.88
CA ILE A 23 -5.91 1.58 7.69
C ILE A 23 -7.01 1.52 6.64
N GLY A 24 -8.00 2.36 6.79
CA GLY A 24 -9.13 2.48 5.87
C GLY A 24 -10.15 3.47 6.40
N LEU A 25 -11.21 3.70 5.64
CA LEU A 25 -12.35 4.47 6.10
C LEU A 25 -13.18 3.64 7.10
N ARG A 26 -14.11 4.28 7.78
CA ARG A 26 -15.00 3.58 8.73
C ARG A 26 -15.80 2.45 8.09
N ASP A 27 -16.15 2.62 6.83
CA ASP A 27 -16.93 1.62 6.08
C ASP A 27 -16.09 0.36 5.78
N ASP A 28 -14.75 0.46 5.84
CA ASP A 28 -13.85 -0.68 5.67
C ASP A 28 -13.68 -1.52 6.95
N ALA A 29 -14.26 -1.12 8.08
CA ALA A 29 -14.03 -1.75 9.37
C ALA A 29 -14.41 -3.24 9.41
N GLN A 30 -15.43 -3.67 8.65
CA GLN A 30 -15.76 -5.08 8.58
C GLN A 30 -14.68 -5.88 7.85
N LEU A 31 -14.20 -5.35 6.73
CA LEU A 31 -13.10 -5.95 5.96
C LEU A 31 -11.80 -6.02 6.79
N ALA A 32 -11.48 -4.96 7.54
CA ALA A 32 -10.32 -4.93 8.43
C ALA A 32 -10.40 -6.00 9.51
N ARG A 33 -11.57 -6.18 10.15
CA ARG A 33 -11.78 -7.26 11.13
C ARG A 33 -11.62 -8.64 10.52
N ASP A 34 -12.08 -8.84 9.27
CA ASP A 34 -11.96 -10.12 8.57
C ASP A 34 -10.48 -10.43 8.25
N ILE A 35 -9.72 -9.42 7.84
CA ILE A 35 -8.28 -9.52 7.63
C ILE A 35 -7.58 -9.80 8.96
N GLN A 36 -7.87 -9.04 10.01
CA GLN A 36 -7.24 -9.21 11.33
C GLN A 36 -7.48 -10.61 11.91
N ARG A 37 -8.69 -11.16 11.75
CA ARG A 37 -8.98 -12.54 12.18
C ARG A 37 -8.15 -13.58 11.41
N GLN A 38 -7.87 -13.34 10.13
CA GLN A 38 -7.02 -14.22 9.34
C GLN A 38 -5.55 -14.13 9.78
N ILE A 39 -5.08 -12.96 10.19
CA ILE A 39 -3.71 -12.75 10.66
C ILE A 39 -3.50 -13.42 12.02
N ALA A 40 -4.48 -13.30 12.91
CA ALA A 40 -4.49 -13.88 14.27
C ALA A 40 -3.22 -13.55 15.08
N SER A 41 -2.81 -12.28 15.07
CA SER A 41 -1.63 -11.76 15.76
C SER A 41 -1.96 -10.51 16.56
N GLU A 42 -1.45 -10.41 17.78
CA GLU A 42 -1.52 -9.21 18.61
C GLU A 42 -0.72 -8.02 18.03
N TRP A 43 0.21 -8.30 17.13
CA TRP A 43 0.97 -7.29 16.40
C TRP A 43 0.20 -6.66 15.24
N CYS A 44 -1.05 -7.09 14.99
CA CYS A 44 -1.93 -6.51 13.98
C CYS A 44 -3.06 -5.71 14.63
N VAL A 45 -3.09 -4.41 14.36
CA VAL A 45 -4.07 -3.48 14.93
C VAL A 45 -4.99 -2.94 13.84
N ASP A 46 -6.29 -2.91 14.12
CA ASP A 46 -7.29 -2.25 13.27
C ASP A 46 -7.30 -0.74 13.58
N LEU A 47 -6.92 0.06 12.60
CA LEU A 47 -6.91 1.52 12.64
C LEU A 47 -7.92 2.13 11.65
N THR A 48 -8.91 1.36 11.17
CA THR A 48 -9.94 1.88 10.26
C THR A 48 -10.74 3.00 10.93
N GLY A 49 -10.87 4.12 10.23
CA GLY A 49 -11.55 5.32 10.75
C GLY A 49 -10.83 6.01 11.92
N TYR A 50 -9.60 5.60 12.25
CA TYR A 50 -8.79 6.25 13.30
C TYR A 50 -8.42 7.68 12.92
N THR A 51 -7.96 7.89 11.68
CA THR A 51 -7.64 9.23 11.16
C THR A 51 -8.91 9.92 10.66
N ARG A 52 -9.10 11.19 11.03
CA ARG A 52 -10.27 12.02 10.68
C ARG A 52 -9.94 13.13 9.69
N SER A 53 -8.66 13.27 9.36
CA SER A 53 -8.14 14.29 8.44
C SER A 53 -6.90 13.80 7.73
N ILE A 54 -6.57 14.43 6.59
CA ILE A 54 -5.32 14.17 5.88
C ILE A 54 -4.12 14.47 6.78
N ARG A 55 -4.18 15.50 7.62
CA ARG A 55 -3.12 15.82 8.57
C ARG A 55 -2.84 14.67 9.52
N GLU A 56 -3.87 14.06 10.11
CA GLU A 56 -3.72 12.91 11.00
C GLU A 56 -3.15 11.69 10.27
N LEU A 57 -3.58 11.47 9.02
CA LEU A 57 -3.03 10.42 8.17
C LEU A 57 -1.53 10.63 7.89
N LEU A 58 -1.12 11.86 7.59
CA LEU A 58 0.29 12.21 7.41
C LEU A 58 1.10 12.00 8.70
N MET A 59 0.53 12.34 9.86
CA MET A 59 1.18 12.09 11.16
C MET A 59 1.37 10.58 11.40
N LEU A 60 0.36 9.75 11.06
CA LEU A 60 0.48 8.31 11.13
C LEU A 60 1.60 7.80 10.21
N PHE A 61 1.68 8.31 8.97
CA PHE A 61 2.71 7.93 8.01
C PHE A 61 4.12 8.38 8.43
N HIS A 62 4.26 9.47 9.18
CA HIS A 62 5.55 9.86 9.75
C HIS A 62 6.05 8.89 10.82
N GLY A 63 5.14 8.19 11.50
CA GLY A 63 5.46 7.19 12.52
C GLY A 63 5.57 5.75 12.00
N ALA A 64 5.43 5.55 10.69
CA ALA A 64 5.48 4.23 10.07
C ALA A 64 6.64 4.11 9.07
N ASP A 65 7.16 2.90 8.89
CA ASP A 65 8.30 2.62 8.01
C ASP A 65 7.88 2.26 6.59
N LEU A 66 6.72 1.60 6.43
CA LEU A 66 6.23 1.10 5.14
C LEU A 66 4.71 1.20 5.03
N LEU A 67 4.24 1.68 3.90
CA LEU A 67 2.84 1.61 3.46
C LEU A 67 2.72 0.63 2.29
N ILE A 68 1.77 -0.29 2.37
CA ILE A 68 1.38 -1.18 1.25
C ILE A 68 -0.08 -0.88 0.94
N THR A 69 -0.37 -0.41 -0.27
CA THR A 69 -1.72 0.07 -0.63
C THR A 69 -2.05 -0.18 -2.09
N ASN A 70 -3.33 -0.20 -2.41
CA ASN A 70 -3.79 -0.07 -3.79
C ASN A 70 -3.57 1.37 -4.29
N ASP A 71 -3.62 1.56 -5.61
CA ASP A 71 -3.71 2.89 -6.22
C ASP A 71 -4.86 3.68 -5.61
N GLY A 72 -4.54 4.88 -5.13
CA GLY A 72 -5.48 5.77 -4.46
C GLY A 72 -4.83 6.83 -3.59
N GLY A 73 -5.66 7.61 -2.90
CA GLY A 73 -5.24 8.75 -2.08
C GLY A 73 -4.10 8.46 -1.10
N PRO A 74 -4.15 7.39 -0.31
CA PRO A 74 -3.09 7.09 0.67
C PRO A 74 -1.69 6.97 0.05
N GLY A 75 -1.56 6.32 -1.12
CA GLY A 75 -0.30 6.21 -1.83
C GLY A 75 0.28 7.58 -2.23
N HIS A 76 -0.57 8.50 -2.67
CA HIS A 76 -0.14 9.86 -3.04
C HIS A 76 0.21 10.70 -1.81
N PHE A 77 -0.60 10.64 -0.75
CA PHE A 77 -0.32 11.36 0.49
C PHE A 77 0.98 10.90 1.16
N ALA A 78 1.32 9.62 1.04
CA ALA A 78 2.58 9.07 1.54
C ALA A 78 3.81 9.77 0.95
N SER A 79 3.74 10.28 -0.28
CA SER A 79 4.83 11.04 -0.94
C SER A 79 5.22 12.34 -0.18
N LEU A 80 4.36 12.83 0.71
CA LEU A 80 4.60 13.99 1.55
C LEU A 80 5.32 13.65 2.87
N THR A 81 5.68 12.39 3.07
CA THR A 81 6.27 11.87 4.31
C THR A 81 7.50 11.01 4.01
N PRO A 82 8.33 10.67 5.01
CA PRO A 82 9.48 9.80 4.80
C PRO A 82 9.13 8.31 4.63
N ILE A 83 7.87 7.91 4.72
CA ILE A 83 7.44 6.51 4.62
C ILE A 83 7.81 5.90 3.26
N ARG A 84 8.25 4.65 3.26
CA ARG A 84 8.35 3.86 2.02
C ARG A 84 6.97 3.40 1.60
N THR A 85 6.74 3.32 0.30
CA THR A 85 5.41 3.01 -0.20
C THR A 85 5.49 1.97 -1.31
N MET A 86 4.69 0.91 -1.19
CA MET A 86 4.46 -0.10 -2.22
C MET A 86 3.01 0.04 -2.70
N VAL A 87 2.81 0.37 -3.96
CA VAL A 87 1.49 0.68 -4.51
C VAL A 87 1.16 -0.27 -5.65
N PHE A 88 0.01 -0.94 -5.56
CA PHE A 88 -0.48 -1.83 -6.59
C PHE A 88 -1.22 -1.05 -7.67
N PHE A 89 -0.77 -1.25 -8.91
CA PHE A 89 -1.41 -0.75 -10.11
C PHE A 89 -1.93 -1.92 -10.97
N GLY A 90 -3.01 -1.68 -11.65
CA GLY A 90 -3.63 -2.67 -12.52
C GLY A 90 -4.43 -2.00 -13.64
N PRO A 91 -5.67 -1.53 -13.41
CA PRO A 91 -6.46 -0.85 -14.43
C PRO A 91 -5.82 0.44 -14.95
N GLU A 92 -5.20 1.22 -14.08
CA GLU A 92 -4.43 2.42 -14.37
C GLU A 92 -2.93 2.09 -14.45
N THR A 93 -2.13 3.01 -15.00
CA THR A 93 -0.68 2.86 -15.13
C THR A 93 0.09 3.61 -14.05
N GLY A 94 0.99 2.90 -13.37
CA GLY A 94 1.90 3.50 -12.39
C GLY A 94 2.88 4.51 -12.99
N ARG A 95 3.13 4.47 -14.32
CA ARG A 95 4.01 5.45 -15.00
C ARG A 95 3.46 6.87 -15.00
N LEU A 96 2.12 7.03 -15.07
CA LEU A 96 1.46 8.34 -15.08
C LEU A 96 0.88 8.71 -13.71
N TYR A 97 0.38 7.73 -12.99
CA TYR A 97 -0.38 7.95 -11.75
C TYR A 97 0.31 7.39 -10.51
N GLY A 98 1.54 6.88 -10.63
CA GLY A 98 2.30 6.43 -9.48
C GLY A 98 2.65 7.57 -8.52
N PRO A 99 2.80 7.27 -7.22
CA PRO A 99 3.26 8.25 -6.25
C PRO A 99 4.62 8.82 -6.62
N LEU A 100 4.80 10.11 -6.38
CA LEU A 100 6.05 10.79 -6.65
C LEU A 100 7.09 10.49 -5.57
N GLY A 101 8.35 10.41 -5.98
CA GLY A 101 9.49 10.31 -5.06
C GLY A 101 10.21 8.97 -5.09
N PRO A 102 11.44 8.93 -4.59
CA PRO A 102 12.34 7.78 -4.71
C PRO A 102 11.99 6.61 -3.78
N ARG A 103 11.06 6.82 -2.85
CA ARG A 103 10.64 5.81 -1.86
C ARG A 103 9.37 5.06 -2.26
N ALA A 104 8.80 5.37 -3.40
CA ALA A 104 7.62 4.70 -3.92
C ALA A 104 8.02 3.59 -4.90
N GLN A 105 7.52 2.39 -4.67
CA GLN A 105 7.62 1.23 -5.55
C GLN A 105 6.24 0.95 -6.14
N VAL A 106 6.17 0.90 -7.46
CA VAL A 106 4.97 0.48 -8.19
C VAL A 106 5.03 -1.03 -8.41
N LEU A 107 3.95 -1.72 -8.09
CA LEU A 107 3.77 -3.15 -8.28
C LEU A 107 2.67 -3.38 -9.32
N GLU A 108 3.04 -3.85 -10.51
CA GLU A 108 2.13 -4.12 -11.61
C GLU A 108 2.58 -5.34 -12.43
N LEU A 109 1.64 -6.08 -13.02
CA LEU A 109 1.95 -7.28 -13.81
C LEU A 109 2.15 -7.00 -15.30
N GLY A 110 1.70 -5.86 -15.81
CA GLY A 110 1.82 -5.53 -17.23
C GLY A 110 1.10 -6.55 -18.13
N LEU A 111 -0.14 -6.94 -17.80
CA LEU A 111 -0.95 -7.82 -18.65
C LEU A 111 -1.24 -7.13 -19.98
N ALA A 112 -1.51 -7.89 -21.03
CA ALA A 112 -1.84 -7.35 -22.36
C ALA A 112 -3.07 -6.41 -22.34
N CYS A 113 -3.98 -6.59 -21.38
CA CYS A 113 -5.15 -5.74 -21.17
C CYS A 113 -4.90 -4.61 -20.13
N SER A 114 -3.73 -4.51 -19.54
CA SER A 114 -3.42 -3.52 -18.48
C SER A 114 -2.27 -2.62 -18.95
N PRO A 115 -2.41 -1.28 -18.81
CA PRO A 115 -3.54 -0.55 -18.25
C PRO A 115 -4.75 -0.52 -19.18
N CYS A 116 -5.96 -0.66 -18.66
CA CYS A 116 -7.20 -0.60 -19.43
C CYS A 116 -8.04 0.67 -19.17
N LEU A 117 -7.70 1.43 -18.14
CA LEU A 117 -8.24 2.76 -17.88
C LEU A 117 -7.18 3.81 -18.21
N SER A 118 -7.57 4.83 -18.95
CA SER A 118 -6.68 5.95 -19.27
C SER A 118 -7.49 7.20 -19.60
N ALA A 119 -6.83 8.36 -19.60
CA ALA A 119 -7.44 9.61 -20.06
C ALA A 119 -7.81 9.55 -21.55
N TYR A 120 -7.10 8.75 -22.34
CA TYR A 120 -7.32 8.64 -23.80
C TYR A 120 -8.56 7.84 -24.17
N ASN A 121 -8.99 6.91 -23.33
CA ASN A 121 -10.21 6.13 -23.53
C ASN A 121 -11.37 6.58 -22.62
N HIS A 122 -11.31 7.82 -22.12
CA HIS A 122 -12.33 8.39 -21.22
C HIS A 122 -12.60 7.56 -19.97
N ARG A 123 -11.61 6.75 -19.53
CA ARG A 123 -11.71 5.78 -18.43
C ARG A 123 -12.78 4.71 -18.66
N GLU A 124 -13.08 4.42 -19.91
CA GLU A 124 -13.94 3.30 -20.28
C GLU A 124 -13.10 2.04 -20.48
N THR A 125 -13.60 0.90 -19.99
CA THR A 125 -12.92 -0.38 -20.13
C THR A 125 -13.91 -1.46 -20.51
N PHE A 126 -13.43 -2.44 -21.27
CA PHE A 126 -14.16 -3.67 -21.55
C PHE A 126 -14.01 -4.73 -20.44
N CYS A 127 -13.26 -4.43 -19.39
CA CYS A 127 -13.11 -5.30 -18.24
C CYS A 127 -14.40 -5.33 -17.42
N ASP A 128 -14.84 -6.53 -17.06
CA ASP A 128 -16.00 -6.75 -16.17
C ASP A 128 -15.74 -6.46 -14.69
N GLY A 129 -14.54 -5.96 -14.37
CA GLY A 129 -14.14 -5.67 -13.01
C GLY A 129 -13.49 -6.84 -12.26
N ASP A 130 -13.23 -7.97 -12.94
CA ASP A 130 -12.55 -9.11 -12.31
C ASP A 130 -11.10 -8.81 -11.87
N ASN A 131 -10.49 -7.75 -12.41
CA ASN A 131 -9.18 -7.21 -11.98
C ASN A 131 -8.07 -8.27 -11.86
N GLN A 132 -7.93 -9.15 -12.85
CA GLN A 132 -6.86 -10.16 -12.88
C GLN A 132 -5.47 -9.54 -12.80
N CYS A 133 -5.29 -8.29 -13.28
CA CYS A 133 -4.08 -7.51 -13.15
C CYS A 133 -3.64 -7.26 -11.70
N LEU A 134 -4.59 -7.22 -10.75
CA LEU A 134 -4.31 -7.12 -9.32
C LEU A 134 -4.32 -8.50 -8.64
N LYS A 135 -5.32 -9.34 -8.94
CA LYS A 135 -5.49 -10.65 -8.28
C LYS A 135 -4.30 -11.57 -8.49
N ARG A 136 -3.61 -11.48 -9.63
CA ARG A 136 -2.49 -12.35 -9.99
C ARG A 136 -1.13 -11.86 -9.49
N ILE A 137 -1.04 -10.69 -8.85
CA ILE A 137 0.19 -10.29 -8.15
C ILE A 137 0.32 -11.19 -6.91
N PRO A 138 1.34 -12.06 -6.84
CA PRO A 138 1.46 -13.02 -5.75
C PRO A 138 1.92 -12.34 -4.46
N ALA A 139 1.47 -12.85 -3.31
CA ALA A 139 1.78 -12.25 -2.02
C ALA A 139 3.22 -12.51 -1.55
N ASP A 140 3.81 -13.66 -1.88
CA ASP A 140 5.15 -14.03 -1.39
C ASP A 140 6.26 -13.08 -1.85
N PRO A 141 6.36 -12.70 -3.14
CA PRO A 141 7.32 -11.69 -3.58
C PRO A 141 7.09 -10.33 -2.92
N VAL A 142 5.82 -9.92 -2.73
CA VAL A 142 5.50 -8.66 -2.05
C VAL A 142 5.98 -8.68 -0.60
N LEU A 143 5.81 -9.81 0.11
CA LEU A 143 6.34 -9.97 1.46
C LEU A 143 7.87 -9.90 1.48
N ALA A 144 8.54 -10.56 0.54
CA ALA A 144 9.99 -10.53 0.45
C ALA A 144 10.53 -9.11 0.20
N ASP A 145 9.90 -8.38 -0.71
CA ASP A 145 10.23 -6.98 -1.01
C ASP A 145 9.97 -6.07 0.21
N ALA A 146 8.85 -6.26 0.91
CA ALA A 146 8.50 -5.52 2.12
C ALA A 146 9.54 -5.74 3.23
N LEU A 147 9.92 -6.99 3.49
CA LEU A 147 10.96 -7.33 4.48
C LEU A 147 12.32 -6.75 4.09
N THR A 148 12.65 -6.70 2.81
CA THR A 148 13.88 -6.09 2.31
C THR A 148 13.86 -4.58 2.51
N ALA A 149 12.74 -3.94 2.19
CA ALA A 149 12.54 -2.50 2.40
C ALA A 149 12.68 -2.11 3.89
N LEU A 150 12.16 -2.92 4.79
CA LEU A 150 12.22 -2.67 6.25
C LEU A 150 13.62 -2.88 6.85
N LYS A 151 14.48 -3.70 6.23
CA LYS A 151 15.88 -3.89 6.68
C LYS A 151 16.82 -2.76 6.28
N SER A 152 16.50 -2.03 5.20
CA SER A 152 17.33 -0.92 4.75
C SER A 152 17.12 0.27 5.68
N PRO A 153 18.19 0.88 6.26
CA PRO A 153 18.00 2.07 7.11
C PRO A 153 17.27 3.14 6.32
N ALA A 154 16.27 3.79 6.96
CA ALA A 154 15.73 5.03 6.44
C ALA A 154 16.92 5.99 6.35
N GLU A 155 17.24 6.50 5.15
CA GLU A 155 18.21 7.60 5.04
C GLU A 155 17.68 8.71 5.93
N SER A 156 18.33 8.89 7.08
CA SER A 156 18.02 9.98 8.00
C SER A 156 18.13 11.26 7.18
N SER A 157 17.05 12.02 7.10
CA SER A 157 17.02 13.29 6.39
C SER A 157 18.15 14.16 6.93
N ALA A 158 19.21 14.34 6.12
CA ALA A 158 20.24 15.33 6.33
C ALA A 158 19.63 16.74 6.11
N LEU A 159 18.64 17.10 6.93
CA LEU A 159 18.10 18.45 7.07
C LEU A 159 18.53 19.00 8.44
N GLY A 160 19.83 19.15 8.62
CA GLY A 160 20.36 19.63 9.90
C GLY A 160 21.84 19.99 9.87
N ALA A 161 22.31 20.69 8.84
CA ALA A 161 23.62 21.39 8.94
C ALA A 161 23.79 22.40 7.80
N ARG A 162 23.05 23.48 7.81
CA ARG A 162 23.52 24.76 7.26
C ARG A 162 23.19 25.84 8.28
N ARG A 163 24.17 26.14 9.10
CA ARG A 163 24.28 27.41 9.81
C ARG A 163 24.79 28.47 8.83
#